data_d91894f21988be1574919a2480a6cc06
#
_entry.id   d91894f21988be1574919a2480a6cc06
#
_cell.length_a   1.000
_cell.length_b   1.000
_cell.length_c   1.000
_cell.angle_alpha   90.00
_cell.angle_beta   90.00
_cell.angle_gamma   90.00
#
_symmetry.space_group_name_H-M   'P 1'
#
loop_
_entity.id
_entity.type
_entity.pdbx_description
1 polymer ?
#
loop_
_entity_poly.entity_id
_entity_poly.type
_entity_poly.pdbx_seq_one_letter_code
_entity_poly.pdbx_strand_id
1 'polypeptide(L)'
;MRDEQGRVAAGLRGVVLAVAGLALATGCTWQQQTLARADIVGTWTEGHTGTLLFKDDGTVVATNLAVINNDGDKVSECSGTGKWGAYPDDKQAEKVWTTVCDGNPWEFGGSKAHPEMRRSVGDPDNGDAQILSRK
;
A
#
# COMPACT_ATOMS: atom_id res chain seq x y z
N MET A 1 -6.62 19.56 55.57
CA MET A 1 -7.46 18.62 55.01
C MET A 1 -7.91 18.92 53.64
N ARG A 2 -8.01 20.05 53.27
CA ARG A 2 -8.41 20.28 51.93
C ARG A 2 -7.32 19.91 50.95
N ASP A 3 -6.20 19.61 51.35
CA ASP A 3 -5.15 19.25 50.43
C ASP A 3 -5.46 18.03 49.66
N GLU A 4 -6.24 17.20 50.25
CA GLU A 4 -6.48 15.97 49.60
C GLU A 4 -7.14 16.16 48.29
N GLN A 5 -7.79 17.23 48.10
CA GLN A 5 -8.43 17.42 46.82
C GLN A 5 -7.43 17.41 45.69
N GLY A 6 -6.29 17.93 45.95
CA GLY A 6 -5.30 17.98 44.91
C GLY A 6 -4.95 16.63 44.36
N ARG A 7 -5.07 15.68 45.20
CA ARG A 7 -4.69 14.35 44.75
C ARG A 7 -5.67 13.76 43.79
N VAL A 8 -6.87 14.15 43.92
CA VAL A 8 -7.89 13.68 43.02
C VAL A 8 -7.52 14.03 41.59
N ALA A 9 -6.99 15.20 41.41
CA ALA A 9 -6.58 15.61 40.08
C ALA A 9 -5.50 14.71 39.51
N ALA A 10 -4.70 14.17 40.38
CA ALA A 10 -3.63 13.29 39.87
C ALA A 10 -4.19 12.07 39.18
N GLY A 11 -5.28 11.59 39.65
CA GLY A 11 -5.88 10.41 39.04
C GLY A 11 -6.32 10.65 37.62
N LEU A 12 -6.69 11.85 37.33
CA LEU A 12 -7.15 12.15 35.97
C LEU A 12 -6.08 11.99 34.92
N ARG A 13 -4.89 12.29 35.31
CA ARG A 13 -3.82 12.20 34.35
C ARG A 13 -3.55 10.79 33.90
N GLY A 14 -3.71 9.88 34.81
CA GLY A 14 -3.50 8.49 34.46
C GLY A 14 -4.44 8.01 33.38
N VAL A 15 -5.64 8.54 33.40
CA VAL A 15 -6.61 8.14 32.39
C VAL A 15 -6.17 8.57 31.01
N VAL A 16 -5.57 9.74 30.92
CA VAL A 16 -5.14 10.24 29.62
C VAL A 16 -4.09 9.35 29.01
N LEU A 17 -3.22 8.81 29.84
CA LEU A 17 -2.17 7.94 29.33
C LEU A 17 -2.71 6.66 28.73
N ALA A 18 -3.77 6.15 29.32
CA ALA A 18 -4.36 4.93 28.80
C ALA A 18 -4.90 5.13 27.38
N VAL A 19 -5.44 6.30 27.12
CA VAL A 19 -5.96 6.59 25.78
C VAL A 19 -4.86 6.61 24.75
N ALA A 20 -3.72 7.14 25.10
CA ALA A 20 -2.61 7.20 24.17
C ALA A 20 -2.16 5.81 23.76
N GLY A 21 -2.19 4.88 24.67
CA GLY A 21 -1.79 3.52 24.35
C GLY A 21 -2.67 2.86 23.32
N LEU A 22 -3.95 3.16 23.36
CA LEU A 22 -4.89 2.56 22.41
C LEU A 22 -4.63 3.03 20.98
N ALA A 23 -4.23 4.27 20.82
CA ALA A 23 -4.01 4.80 19.48
C ALA A 23 -2.92 4.04 18.72
N LEU A 24 -1.97 3.48 19.44
CA LEU A 24 -0.87 2.76 18.80
C LEU A 24 -1.30 1.43 18.22
N ALA A 25 -2.34 0.82 18.76
CA ALA A 25 -2.76 -0.50 18.31
C ALA A 25 -3.36 -0.49 16.91
N THR A 26 -3.76 0.66 16.40
CA THR A 26 -4.40 0.74 15.10
C THR A 26 -3.43 0.96 13.95
N GLY A 27 -2.14 1.02 14.21
CA GLY A 27 -1.15 1.38 13.20
C GLY A 27 -0.77 0.29 12.21
N CYS A 28 -1.30 -0.94 12.38
CA CYS A 28 -0.86 -2.08 11.59
C CYS A 28 -1.77 -2.46 10.45
N THR A 29 -2.89 -1.77 10.25
CA THR A 29 -3.82 -2.11 9.18
C THR A 29 -3.47 -1.39 7.90
N TRP A 30 -3.72 -2.09 6.77
CA TRP A 30 -3.60 -1.48 5.47
C TRP A 30 -4.56 -0.31 5.36
N GLN A 31 -4.06 0.84 4.94
CA GLN A 31 -4.89 2.01 4.68
C GLN A 31 -4.70 2.44 3.25
N GLN A 32 -5.82 2.59 2.54
CA GLN A 32 -5.78 3.06 1.18
C GLN A 32 -5.33 4.51 1.15
N GLN A 33 -4.50 4.85 0.16
CA GLN A 33 -4.03 6.20 -0.05
C GLN A 33 -4.31 6.63 -1.47
N THR A 34 -4.17 7.93 -1.71
CA THR A 34 -4.15 8.48 -3.05
C THR A 34 -2.75 9.02 -3.34
N LEU A 35 -2.32 8.89 -4.59
CA LEU A 35 -1.04 9.40 -5.04
C LEU A 35 -1.23 10.29 -6.26
N ALA A 36 -0.41 11.32 -6.37
CA ALA A 36 -0.34 12.08 -7.60
C ALA A 36 0.47 11.31 -8.64
N ARG A 37 0.27 11.61 -9.93
CA ARG A 37 1.00 10.94 -11.00
C ARG A 37 2.52 10.98 -10.78
N ALA A 38 3.05 12.12 -10.36
CA ALA A 38 4.48 12.26 -10.12
C ALA A 38 5.01 11.30 -9.05
N ASP A 39 4.17 10.91 -8.11
CA ASP A 39 4.56 9.97 -7.06
C ASP A 39 4.44 8.52 -7.51
N ILE A 40 3.73 8.27 -8.59
CA ILE A 40 3.63 6.93 -9.17
C ILE A 40 4.83 6.63 -10.07
N VAL A 41 5.27 7.63 -10.83
CA VAL A 41 6.41 7.49 -11.75
C VAL A 41 7.64 7.02 -10.98
N GLY A 42 8.26 5.96 -11.46
CA GLY A 42 9.44 5.38 -10.84
C GLY A 42 9.35 3.87 -10.74
N THR A 43 10.25 3.29 -9.97
CA THR A 43 10.37 1.84 -9.84
C THR A 43 9.68 1.35 -8.57
N TRP A 44 8.88 0.31 -8.73
CA TRP A 44 8.21 -0.38 -7.64
C TRP A 44 8.69 -1.82 -7.64
N THR A 45 9.02 -2.35 -6.47
CA THR A 45 9.64 -3.67 -6.37
C THR A 45 8.83 -4.62 -5.51
N GLU A 46 8.85 -5.88 -5.91
CA GLU A 46 8.27 -6.98 -5.17
C GLU A 46 9.42 -7.75 -4.52
N GLY A 47 9.70 -7.48 -3.27
CA GLY A 47 10.83 -8.10 -2.60
C GLY A 47 12.14 -7.82 -3.34
N HIS A 48 12.83 -8.88 -3.74
CA HIS A 48 14.14 -8.75 -4.38
C HIS A 48 14.14 -9.00 -5.88
N THR A 49 13.04 -9.40 -6.48
CA THR A 49 13.07 -9.94 -7.83
C THR A 49 12.22 -9.20 -8.84
N GLY A 50 10.97 -8.94 -8.55
CA GLY A 50 10.06 -8.36 -9.54
C GLY A 50 10.02 -6.85 -9.47
N THR A 51 9.90 -6.19 -10.62
CA THR A 51 9.78 -4.74 -10.68
C THR A 51 8.74 -4.29 -11.69
N LEU A 52 8.10 -3.17 -11.38
CA LEU A 52 7.31 -2.38 -12.34
C LEU A 52 7.94 -0.99 -12.41
N LEU A 53 8.29 -0.58 -13.60
CA LEU A 53 8.82 0.78 -13.83
C LEU A 53 7.75 1.59 -14.55
N PHE A 54 7.21 2.60 -13.88
CA PHE A 54 6.23 3.52 -14.45
C PHE A 54 6.94 4.75 -15.00
N LYS A 55 6.80 4.98 -16.28
CA LYS A 55 7.41 6.12 -16.94
C LYS A 55 6.39 7.23 -17.12
N ASP A 56 6.85 8.46 -17.13
CA ASP A 56 5.98 9.62 -17.23
C ASP A 56 5.21 9.69 -18.56
N ASP A 57 5.75 9.06 -19.60
CA ASP A 57 5.10 9.01 -20.91
C ASP A 57 3.91 8.04 -20.99
N GLY A 58 3.56 7.38 -19.90
CA GLY A 58 2.47 6.42 -19.89
C GLY A 58 2.88 4.99 -20.19
N THR A 59 4.18 4.73 -20.29
CA THR A 59 4.73 3.38 -20.51
C THR A 59 5.05 2.74 -19.17
N VAL A 60 4.79 1.44 -19.04
CA VAL A 60 5.19 0.64 -17.89
C VAL A 60 6.00 -0.55 -18.35
N VAL A 61 7.07 -0.85 -17.62
CA VAL A 61 7.95 -2.00 -17.93
C VAL A 61 7.93 -2.94 -16.73
N ALA A 62 7.51 -4.17 -16.94
CA ALA A 62 7.57 -5.22 -15.95
C ALA A 62 8.83 -6.06 -16.17
N THR A 63 9.51 -6.38 -15.07
CA THR A 63 10.68 -7.26 -15.11
C THR A 63 10.52 -8.31 -14.02
N ASN A 64 10.43 -9.56 -14.42
CA ASN A 64 10.33 -10.71 -13.51
C ASN A 64 9.25 -10.57 -12.45
N LEU A 65 8.14 -9.96 -12.82
CA LEU A 65 7.02 -9.79 -11.89
C LEU A 65 6.36 -11.16 -11.66
N ALA A 66 6.15 -11.51 -10.40
CA ALA A 66 5.60 -12.82 -10.06
C ALA A 66 4.17 -12.97 -10.59
N VAL A 67 3.89 -14.14 -11.18
CA VAL A 67 2.53 -14.54 -11.55
C VAL A 67 2.05 -15.50 -10.46
N ILE A 68 0.95 -15.11 -9.81
CA ILE A 68 0.42 -15.84 -8.67
C ILE A 68 -0.85 -16.57 -9.08
N ASN A 69 -0.95 -17.86 -8.73
CA ASN A 69 -2.13 -18.66 -9.06
C ASN A 69 -3.25 -18.48 -8.02
N ASN A 70 -4.34 -19.20 -8.21
CA ASN A 70 -5.50 -19.10 -7.30
C ASN A 70 -5.22 -19.58 -5.90
N ASP A 71 -4.18 -20.34 -5.71
CA ASP A 71 -3.80 -20.84 -4.37
C ASP A 71 -2.81 -19.90 -3.68
N GLY A 72 -2.45 -18.79 -4.31
CA GLY A 72 -1.52 -17.83 -3.76
C GLY A 72 -0.06 -18.17 -4.02
N ASP A 73 0.23 -19.14 -4.86
CA ASP A 73 1.59 -19.59 -5.14
C ASP A 73 2.13 -18.92 -6.41
N LYS A 74 3.42 -18.57 -6.37
CA LYS A 74 4.10 -18.08 -7.54
C LYS A 74 4.33 -19.24 -8.51
N VAL A 75 3.81 -19.14 -9.71
CA VAL A 75 3.92 -20.19 -10.72
C VAL A 75 4.84 -19.82 -11.88
N SER A 76 5.07 -18.54 -12.10
CA SER A 76 5.97 -18.07 -13.17
C SER A 76 6.29 -16.59 -12.94
N GLU A 77 7.00 -16.01 -13.91
CA GLU A 77 7.33 -14.59 -13.91
C GLU A 77 6.92 -13.97 -15.24
N CYS A 78 6.54 -12.70 -15.19
CA CYS A 78 6.12 -11.96 -16.36
C CYS A 78 7.04 -10.77 -16.57
N SER A 79 7.49 -10.58 -17.81
CA SER A 79 8.28 -9.42 -18.22
C SER A 79 7.70 -8.86 -19.50
N GLY A 80 7.72 -7.56 -19.65
CA GLY A 80 7.21 -6.94 -20.88
C GLY A 80 6.99 -5.46 -20.69
N THR A 81 6.50 -4.83 -21.75
CA THR A 81 6.22 -3.40 -21.80
C THR A 81 4.77 -3.18 -22.14
N GLY A 82 4.13 -2.25 -21.48
CA GLY A 82 2.74 -1.90 -21.71
C GLY A 82 2.47 -0.44 -21.41
N LYS A 83 1.22 -0.13 -21.21
CA LYS A 83 0.77 1.23 -20.91
C LYS A 83 0.13 1.26 -19.51
N TRP A 84 0.16 2.44 -18.90
CA TRP A 84 -0.46 2.63 -17.60
C TRP A 84 -1.21 3.96 -17.54
N GLY A 85 -2.12 4.04 -16.60
CA GLY A 85 -2.84 5.27 -16.32
C GLY A 85 -3.33 5.29 -14.89
N ALA A 86 -3.57 6.49 -14.37
CA ALA A 86 -4.05 6.71 -13.02
C ALA A 86 -5.57 6.82 -13.00
N TYR A 87 -6.20 6.35 -11.93
CA TYR A 87 -7.64 6.40 -11.76
C TYR A 87 -7.98 6.91 -10.36
N PRO A 88 -8.91 7.81 -10.19
CA PRO A 88 -9.77 8.43 -11.21
C PRO A 88 -9.07 9.51 -12.04
N ASP A 89 -7.99 10.08 -11.56
CA ASP A 89 -7.26 11.12 -12.28
C ASP A 89 -5.79 11.17 -11.83
N ASP A 90 -5.02 12.07 -12.44
CA ASP A 90 -3.58 12.17 -12.17
C ASP A 90 -3.24 12.94 -10.89
N LYS A 91 -4.23 13.58 -10.25
CA LYS A 91 -3.98 14.38 -9.05
C LYS A 91 -4.17 13.57 -7.78
N GLN A 92 -5.19 12.72 -7.77
CA GLN A 92 -5.54 11.91 -6.62
C GLN A 92 -5.90 10.51 -7.09
N ALA A 93 -4.90 9.77 -7.52
CA ALA A 93 -5.10 8.42 -7.99
C ALA A 93 -5.28 7.46 -6.83
N GLU A 94 -6.35 6.70 -6.86
CA GLU A 94 -6.61 5.62 -5.91
C GLU A 94 -6.05 4.31 -6.43
N LYS A 95 -5.93 4.20 -7.74
CA LYS A 95 -5.48 2.97 -8.42
C LYS A 95 -4.67 3.34 -9.63
N VAL A 96 -3.90 2.36 -10.10
CA VAL A 96 -3.24 2.44 -11.40
C VAL A 96 -3.62 1.20 -12.18
N TRP A 97 -3.99 1.39 -13.45
CA TRP A 97 -4.22 0.28 -14.36
C TRP A 97 -2.99 0.10 -15.25
N THR A 98 -2.73 -1.12 -15.66
CA THR A 98 -1.66 -1.46 -16.59
C THR A 98 -2.15 -2.44 -17.63
N THR A 99 -1.49 -2.49 -18.76
CA THR A 99 -1.78 -3.48 -19.79
C THR A 99 -0.75 -4.61 -19.84
N VAL A 100 0.22 -4.58 -18.92
CA VAL A 100 1.27 -5.60 -18.85
C VAL A 100 0.98 -6.57 -17.71
N CYS A 101 1.30 -7.83 -17.90
CA CYS A 101 1.22 -8.87 -16.86
C CYS A 101 -0.17 -8.95 -16.21
N ASP A 102 -1.19 -9.19 -17.04
CA ASP A 102 -2.57 -9.40 -16.65
C ASP A 102 -3.30 -8.13 -16.22
N GLY A 103 -3.43 -7.21 -16.34
CA GLY A 103 -4.26 -6.02 -16.32
C GLY A 103 -5.12 -5.74 -15.07
N ASN A 104 -5.00 -6.50 -14.01
CA ASN A 104 -5.71 -6.15 -12.78
C ASN A 104 -5.15 -4.87 -12.20
N PRO A 105 -6.01 -3.94 -11.75
CA PRO A 105 -5.52 -2.68 -11.21
C PRO A 105 -4.81 -2.87 -9.87
N TRP A 106 -3.90 -1.95 -9.60
CA TRP A 106 -3.18 -1.90 -8.34
C TRP A 106 -3.73 -0.74 -7.49
N GLU A 107 -3.99 -1.00 -6.23
CA GLU A 107 -4.44 0.01 -5.27
C GLU A 107 -3.28 0.52 -4.45
N PHE A 108 -3.32 1.80 -4.07
CA PHE A 108 -2.25 2.39 -3.28
C PHE A 108 -2.56 2.35 -1.79
N GLY A 109 -1.53 2.13 -1.00
CA GLY A 109 -1.61 2.11 0.46
C GLY A 109 -0.26 2.34 1.08
N GLY A 110 -0.07 1.82 2.31
CA GLY A 110 1.14 2.07 3.08
C GLY A 110 1.09 3.42 3.76
N SER A 111 2.19 4.15 3.74
CA SER A 111 2.27 5.51 4.26
C SER A 111 2.84 6.44 3.19
N LYS A 112 2.74 7.76 3.42
CA LYS A 112 3.32 8.70 2.45
C LYS A 112 4.83 8.57 2.34
N ALA A 113 5.49 8.21 3.43
CA ALA A 113 6.93 8.01 3.43
C ALA A 113 7.32 6.69 2.75
N HIS A 114 6.46 5.69 2.85
CA HIS A 114 6.71 4.35 2.30
C HIS A 114 5.46 3.87 1.58
N PRO A 115 5.19 4.41 0.38
CA PRO A 115 4.00 4.02 -0.36
C PRO A 115 4.14 2.61 -0.89
N GLU A 116 3.02 1.91 -0.92
CA GLU A 116 2.91 0.56 -1.46
C GLU A 116 1.77 0.50 -2.43
N MET A 117 1.83 -0.45 -3.37
CA MET A 117 0.69 -0.78 -4.20
C MET A 117 0.40 -2.26 -4.06
N ARG A 118 -0.88 -2.62 -4.11
CA ARG A 118 -1.29 -4.01 -4.00
C ARG A 118 -2.40 -4.33 -4.96
N ARG A 119 -2.48 -5.60 -5.31
CA ARG A 119 -3.65 -6.15 -5.99
C ARG A 119 -4.00 -7.50 -5.37
N SER A 120 -5.28 -7.84 -5.42
CA SER A 120 -5.72 -9.15 -4.96
C SER A 120 -5.23 -10.20 -5.95
N VAL A 121 -4.75 -11.31 -5.42
CA VAL A 121 -4.32 -12.46 -6.22
C VAL A 121 -4.98 -13.70 -5.65
N GLY A 122 -5.21 -14.69 -6.52
CA GLY A 122 -5.85 -15.91 -6.10
C GLY A 122 -7.32 -15.72 -5.75
N ASP A 123 -7.78 -16.51 -4.79
CA ASP A 123 -9.16 -16.45 -4.33
C ASP A 123 -9.35 -15.23 -3.41
N PRO A 124 -10.28 -14.33 -3.72
CA PRO A 124 -10.53 -13.15 -2.89
C PRO A 124 -10.88 -13.49 -1.44
N ASP A 125 -11.46 -14.65 -1.20
CA ASP A 125 -11.85 -15.06 0.15
C ASP A 125 -10.63 -15.38 1.02
N ASN A 126 -9.49 -15.69 0.42
CA ASN A 126 -8.27 -15.97 1.15
C ASN A 126 -7.52 -14.71 1.57
N GLY A 127 -7.88 -13.57 1.03
CA GLY A 127 -7.25 -12.30 1.38
C GLY A 127 -5.82 -12.16 0.90
N ASP A 128 -5.39 -12.96 -0.05
CA ASP A 128 -4.03 -12.90 -0.57
C ASP A 128 -3.84 -11.66 -1.43
N ALA A 129 -2.71 -11.01 -1.30
CA ALA A 129 -2.38 -9.82 -2.06
C ALA A 129 -0.92 -9.85 -2.50
N GLN A 130 -0.69 -9.34 -3.70
CA GLN A 130 0.65 -9.08 -4.20
C GLN A 130 0.96 -7.61 -3.90
N ILE A 131 2.09 -7.35 -3.27
CA ILE A 131 2.45 -6.02 -2.78
C ILE A 131 3.79 -5.61 -3.37
N LEU A 132 3.84 -4.39 -3.91
CA LEU A 132 5.07 -3.77 -4.36
C LEU A 132 5.32 -2.51 -3.53
N SER A 133 6.58 -2.25 -3.25
CA SER A 133 7.00 -1.05 -2.52
C SER A 133 7.77 -0.12 -3.44
N ARG A 134 7.62 1.18 -3.23
CA ARG A 134 8.36 2.17 -3.98
C ARG A 134 9.84 2.07 -3.64
N LYS A 135 10.67 2.00 -4.67
CA LYS A 135 12.12 1.93 -4.48
C LYS A 135 12.74 3.30 -4.30
#